data_d1847b91f1a1d629d6c5bb46df261664
#
_entry.id   d1847b91f1a1d629d6c5bb46df261664
#
_cell.length_a   1.000
_cell.length_b   1.000
_cell.length_c   1.000
_cell.angle_alpha   90.00
_cell.angle_beta   90.00
_cell.angle_gamma   90.00
#
_symmetry.space_group_name_H-M   'P 1'
#
loop_
_entity.id
_entity.type
_entity.pdbx_description
1 polymer ?
#
loop_
_entity_poly.entity_id
_entity_poly.type
_entity_poly.pdbx_seq_one_letter_code
_entity_poly.pdbx_strand_id
1 'polypeptide(L)'
;PFEKGKLEPGYIKNYLPGVRENGGQYTHASVWVIIAELILGFGDKAYELYRMINPIEHARTKEASQKYKVEPYSIPADVYGEGNLTGRGGWTWYTGSASWYYTAGIEYLLGIKIEKGFLKIEPCIPKDWKEYKVKYKWKESIYNITIKNPDVKNCFEKEKSQVFLN
;
A
#
# COMPACT_ATOMS: atom_id res chain seq x y z
N PRO A 1 -7.18 -22.04 -2.38
CA PRO A 1 -6.19 -23.01 -1.92
C PRO A 1 -5.83 -24.02 -2.98
N PHE A 2 -4.59 -24.50 -2.98
CA PHE A 2 -4.06 -25.43 -3.98
C PHE A 2 -4.61 -26.86 -3.88
N GLU A 3 -5.25 -27.23 -2.80
CA GLU A 3 -5.92 -28.53 -2.66
C GLU A 3 -6.97 -28.80 -3.76
N LYS A 4 -7.52 -27.72 -4.34
CA LYS A 4 -8.52 -27.80 -5.42
C LYS A 4 -7.89 -27.69 -6.80
N GLY A 5 -6.59 -27.49 -6.90
CA GLY A 5 -5.86 -27.30 -8.15
C GLY A 5 -5.33 -28.59 -8.73
N LYS A 6 -5.22 -28.65 -10.07
CA LYS A 6 -4.59 -29.77 -10.79
C LYS A 6 -3.06 -29.66 -10.86
N LEU A 7 -2.51 -28.48 -10.57
CA LEU A 7 -1.07 -28.21 -10.65
C LEU A 7 -0.42 -28.41 -9.29
N GLU A 8 0.78 -28.97 -9.31
CA GLU A 8 1.62 -29.12 -8.12
C GLU A 8 2.38 -27.81 -7.86
N PRO A 9 2.04 -27.02 -6.81
CA PRO A 9 2.66 -25.75 -6.51
C PRO A 9 3.92 -25.86 -5.66
N GLY A 10 4.41 -27.08 -5.41
CA GLY A 10 5.54 -27.32 -4.53
C GLY A 10 5.20 -27.11 -3.05
N TYR A 11 6.15 -26.51 -2.29
CA TYR A 11 6.01 -26.36 -0.84
C TYR A 11 4.82 -25.46 -0.39
N ILE A 12 4.31 -24.63 -1.27
CA ILE A 12 3.22 -23.67 -0.96
C ILE A 12 1.95 -24.42 -0.49
N LYS A 13 1.66 -25.58 -1.04
CA LYS A 13 0.51 -26.40 -0.61
C LYS A 13 0.60 -26.90 0.84
N ASN A 14 1.80 -26.85 1.44
CA ASN A 14 2.00 -27.24 2.83
C ASN A 14 1.54 -26.17 3.83
N TYR A 15 1.30 -24.95 3.38
CA TYR A 15 0.56 -24.00 4.19
C TYR A 15 -0.89 -24.45 4.33
N LEU A 16 -1.48 -24.19 5.50
CA LEU A 16 -2.90 -24.45 5.70
C LEU A 16 -3.74 -23.66 4.66
N PRO A 17 -4.87 -24.22 4.20
CA PRO A 17 -5.79 -23.51 3.33
C PRO A 17 -6.15 -22.13 3.90
N GLY A 18 -6.08 -21.10 3.05
CA GLY A 18 -6.35 -19.72 3.45
C GLY A 18 -5.16 -18.96 4.06
N VAL A 19 -3.98 -19.60 4.16
CA VAL A 19 -2.78 -19.00 4.75
C VAL A 19 -1.79 -18.65 3.65
N ARG A 20 -1.25 -17.43 3.70
CA ARG A 20 -0.27 -16.90 2.73
C ARG A 20 -0.67 -17.21 1.28
N GLU A 21 0.28 -17.67 0.47
CA GLU A 21 0.06 -17.97 -0.95
C GLU A 21 -0.89 -19.16 -1.18
N ASN A 22 -1.23 -19.91 -0.16
CA ASN A 22 -2.25 -20.97 -0.25
C ASN A 22 -3.68 -20.44 -0.02
N GLY A 23 -4.04 -19.33 -0.66
CA GLY A 23 -5.39 -18.79 -0.66
C GLY A 23 -5.63 -17.67 0.36
N GLY A 24 -4.60 -17.19 1.04
CA GLY A 24 -4.62 -15.97 1.84
C GLY A 24 -4.16 -14.75 1.05
N GLN A 25 -4.30 -13.57 1.65
CA GLN A 25 -3.68 -12.35 1.16
C GLN A 25 -2.28 -12.23 1.80
N TYR A 26 -1.22 -12.32 1.01
CA TYR A 26 0.15 -12.11 1.48
C TYR A 26 0.54 -10.65 1.29
N THR A 27 0.78 -9.95 2.39
CA THR A 27 0.86 -8.49 2.41
C THR A 27 2.02 -7.94 1.59
N HIS A 28 3.20 -8.57 1.64
CA HIS A 28 4.35 -8.12 0.86
C HIS A 28 4.07 -8.16 -0.65
N ALA A 29 3.50 -9.26 -1.14
CA ALA A 29 3.12 -9.38 -2.55
C ALA A 29 2.03 -8.36 -2.93
N SER A 30 1.07 -8.11 -2.06
CA SER A 30 0.02 -7.11 -2.27
C SER A 30 0.58 -5.70 -2.39
N VAL A 31 1.59 -5.35 -1.59
CA VAL A 31 2.28 -4.04 -1.72
C VAL A 31 2.99 -3.93 -3.07
N TRP A 32 3.60 -4.99 -3.57
CA TRP A 32 4.24 -4.97 -4.88
C TRP A 32 3.24 -4.77 -6.02
N VAL A 33 2.04 -5.34 -5.91
CA VAL A 33 0.94 -5.05 -6.87
C VAL A 33 0.58 -3.56 -6.82
N ILE A 34 0.45 -2.98 -5.62
CA ILE A 34 0.17 -1.55 -5.46
C ILE A 34 1.25 -0.69 -6.14
N ILE A 35 2.53 -1.02 -5.92
CA ILE A 35 3.65 -0.31 -6.55
C ILE A 35 3.59 -0.45 -8.08
N ALA A 36 3.28 -1.64 -8.59
CA ALA A 36 3.13 -1.85 -10.03
C ALA A 36 2.02 -0.96 -10.62
N GLU A 37 0.86 -0.89 -9.97
CA GLU A 37 -0.23 0.00 -10.39
C GLU A 37 0.19 1.48 -10.37
N LEU A 38 0.95 1.91 -9.35
CA LEU A 38 1.48 3.28 -9.27
C LEU A 38 2.49 3.57 -10.37
N ILE A 39 3.38 2.64 -10.70
CA ILE A 39 4.33 2.77 -11.82
C ILE A 39 3.59 2.88 -13.15
N LEU A 40 2.50 2.13 -13.33
CA LEU A 40 1.65 2.19 -14.51
C LEU A 40 0.74 3.44 -14.57
N GLY A 41 0.72 4.26 -13.51
CA GLY A 41 -0.08 5.49 -13.46
C GLY A 41 -1.53 5.30 -13.04
N PHE A 42 -1.91 4.15 -12.49
CA PHE A 42 -3.29 3.86 -12.07
C PHE A 42 -3.54 4.26 -10.60
N GLY A 43 -3.40 5.57 -10.30
CA GLY A 43 -3.47 6.10 -8.93
C GLY A 43 -4.75 5.76 -8.17
N ASP A 44 -5.91 5.84 -8.82
CA ASP A 44 -7.20 5.47 -8.21
C ASP A 44 -7.20 4.00 -7.75
N LYS A 45 -6.78 3.09 -8.64
CA LYS A 45 -6.74 1.65 -8.36
C LYS A 45 -5.70 1.31 -7.31
N ALA A 46 -4.52 1.88 -7.41
CA ALA A 46 -3.46 1.69 -6.43
C ALA A 46 -3.89 2.15 -5.03
N TYR A 47 -4.57 3.30 -4.92
CA TYR A 47 -5.05 3.80 -3.64
C TYR A 47 -6.18 2.94 -3.06
N GLU A 48 -7.09 2.43 -3.90
CA GLU A 48 -8.08 1.44 -3.47
C GLU A 48 -7.41 0.24 -2.82
N LEU A 49 -6.43 -0.37 -3.51
CA LEU A 49 -5.68 -1.53 -3.00
C LEU A 49 -4.87 -1.18 -1.74
N TYR A 50 -4.25 0.00 -1.72
CA TYR A 50 -3.51 0.50 -0.56
C TYR A 50 -4.40 0.58 0.69
N ARG A 51 -5.63 1.09 0.54
CA ARG A 51 -6.61 1.13 1.62
C ARG A 51 -7.07 -0.27 2.05
N MET A 52 -7.26 -1.18 1.10
CA MET A 52 -7.72 -2.56 1.38
C MET A 52 -6.77 -3.33 2.31
N ILE A 53 -5.48 -3.04 2.32
CA ILE A 53 -4.51 -3.68 3.21
C ILE A 53 -4.10 -2.81 4.41
N ASN A 54 -4.72 -1.63 4.56
CA ASN A 54 -4.40 -0.71 5.65
C ASN A 54 -5.00 -1.21 6.98
N PRO A 55 -4.17 -1.47 8.02
CA PRO A 55 -4.66 -1.93 9.32
C PRO A 55 -5.67 -0.98 9.96
N ILE A 56 -5.54 0.34 9.74
CA ILE A 56 -6.47 1.33 10.28
C ILE A 56 -7.88 1.15 9.72
N GLU A 57 -7.99 0.85 8.41
CA GLU A 57 -9.31 0.59 7.78
C GLU A 57 -9.98 -0.65 8.38
N HIS A 58 -9.23 -1.69 8.69
CA HIS A 58 -9.72 -2.90 9.31
C HIS A 58 -10.02 -2.78 10.81
N ALA A 59 -9.58 -1.70 11.45
CA ALA A 59 -9.80 -1.42 12.87
C ALA A 59 -10.80 -0.29 13.13
N ARG A 60 -11.52 0.21 12.13
CA ARG A 60 -12.44 1.36 12.25
C ARG A 60 -13.67 1.10 13.12
N THR A 61 -14.13 -0.15 13.19
CA THR A 61 -15.25 -0.54 14.05
C THR A 61 -14.84 -1.65 15.00
N LYS A 62 -15.60 -1.81 16.08
CA LYS A 62 -15.36 -2.88 17.05
C LYS A 62 -15.44 -4.26 16.41
N GLU A 63 -16.42 -4.46 15.54
CA GLU A 63 -16.65 -5.73 14.83
C GLU A 63 -15.50 -6.03 13.86
N ALA A 64 -15.07 -5.02 13.08
CA ALA A 64 -13.94 -5.15 12.17
C ALA A 64 -12.65 -5.48 12.93
N SER A 65 -12.37 -4.76 14.02
CA SER A 65 -11.22 -4.98 14.87
C SER A 65 -11.23 -6.38 15.52
N GLN A 66 -12.40 -6.85 15.98
CA GLN A 66 -12.55 -8.20 16.55
C GLN A 66 -12.33 -9.32 15.52
N LYS A 67 -12.65 -9.06 14.25
CA LYS A 67 -12.39 -9.97 13.14
C LYS A 67 -10.92 -9.95 12.74
N TYR A 68 -10.37 -8.77 12.53
CA TYR A 68 -9.01 -8.58 12.02
C TYR A 68 -7.94 -8.98 13.04
N LYS A 69 -8.10 -8.61 14.30
CA LYS A 69 -7.21 -8.97 15.44
C LYS A 69 -5.74 -8.61 15.24
N VAL A 70 -5.49 -7.52 14.55
CA VAL A 70 -4.14 -6.93 14.40
C VAL A 70 -4.18 -5.54 15.02
N GLU A 71 -3.08 -5.13 15.60
CA GLU A 71 -2.90 -3.78 16.11
C GLU A 71 -3.03 -2.76 14.96
N PRO A 72 -3.79 -1.65 15.13
CA PRO A 72 -4.07 -0.71 14.03
C PRO A 72 -2.84 0.07 13.54
N TYR A 73 -1.72 -0.12 14.19
CA TYR A 73 -0.42 0.52 13.87
C TYR A 73 0.65 -0.49 13.43
N SER A 74 0.29 -1.76 13.20
CA SER A 74 1.23 -2.76 12.72
C SER A 74 0.74 -3.40 11.41
N ILE A 75 1.68 -3.94 10.63
CA ILE A 75 1.38 -4.65 9.39
C ILE A 75 1.51 -6.16 9.64
N PRO A 76 0.48 -6.97 9.31
CA PRO A 76 0.57 -8.43 9.36
C PRO A 76 1.29 -8.98 8.13
N ALA A 77 1.83 -10.18 8.24
CA ALA A 77 2.40 -10.90 7.10
C ALA A 77 1.33 -11.28 6.08
N ASP A 78 0.17 -11.69 6.56
CA ASP A 78 -0.96 -12.11 5.73
C ASP A 78 -2.31 -11.85 6.41
N VAL A 79 -3.37 -11.99 5.63
CA VAL A 79 -4.75 -12.05 6.11
C VAL A 79 -5.35 -13.37 5.63
N TYR A 80 -5.91 -14.13 6.56
CA TYR A 80 -6.43 -15.45 6.24
C TYR A 80 -7.64 -15.38 5.32
N GLY A 81 -7.67 -16.25 4.31
CA GLY A 81 -8.65 -16.23 3.23
C GLY A 81 -9.72 -17.33 3.32
N GLU A 82 -9.62 -18.28 4.25
CA GLU A 82 -10.54 -19.42 4.30
C GLU A 82 -10.88 -19.83 5.74
N GLY A 83 -12.02 -20.52 5.89
CA GLY A 83 -12.49 -21.08 7.15
C GLY A 83 -12.90 -20.04 8.18
N ASN A 84 -12.93 -20.44 9.44
CA ASN A 84 -13.37 -19.62 10.57
C ASN A 84 -12.44 -18.41 10.86
N LEU A 85 -11.27 -18.39 10.26
CA LEU A 85 -10.28 -17.33 10.44
C LEU A 85 -10.28 -16.30 9.29
N THR A 86 -11.17 -16.44 8.31
CA THR A 86 -11.26 -15.53 7.17
C THR A 86 -11.32 -14.06 7.62
N GLY A 87 -10.39 -13.25 7.13
CA GLY A 87 -10.28 -11.84 7.46
C GLY A 87 -9.47 -11.51 8.72
N ARG A 88 -8.93 -12.53 9.41
CA ARG A 88 -7.99 -12.32 10.50
C ARG A 88 -6.58 -12.14 9.98
N GLY A 89 -5.85 -11.14 10.49
CA GLY A 89 -4.43 -10.97 10.22
C GLY A 89 -3.59 -12.01 10.95
N GLY A 90 -2.62 -12.55 10.24
CA GLY A 90 -1.66 -13.51 10.75
C GLY A 90 -0.26 -12.94 10.84
N TRP A 91 0.49 -13.34 11.88
CA TRP A 91 1.86 -12.87 12.11
C TRP A 91 1.99 -11.34 12.06
N THR A 92 1.57 -10.68 13.11
CA THR A 92 1.65 -9.22 13.25
C THR A 92 3.11 -8.73 13.39
N TRP A 93 3.32 -7.41 13.24
CA TRP A 93 4.65 -6.80 13.28
C TRP A 93 5.60 -7.31 12.18
N TYR A 94 5.07 -7.52 11.00
CA TYR A 94 5.85 -7.95 9.85
C TYR A 94 6.58 -6.75 9.22
N THR A 95 7.75 -6.45 9.75
CA THR A 95 8.51 -5.22 9.48
C THR A 95 8.91 -5.06 8.01
N GLY A 96 9.21 -6.15 7.29
CA GLY A 96 9.50 -6.10 5.86
C GLY A 96 8.35 -5.54 5.04
N SER A 97 7.14 -6.04 5.24
CA SER A 97 5.94 -5.51 4.58
C SER A 97 5.61 -4.09 5.03
N ALA A 98 5.83 -3.75 6.29
CA ALA A 98 5.61 -2.40 6.80
C ALA A 98 6.52 -1.39 6.11
N SER A 99 7.80 -1.72 5.95
CA SER A 99 8.78 -0.89 5.23
C SER A 99 8.35 -0.66 3.77
N TRP A 100 7.98 -1.73 3.06
CA TRP A 100 7.49 -1.63 1.69
C TRP A 100 6.18 -0.86 1.57
N TYR A 101 5.25 -1.04 2.53
CA TYR A 101 3.98 -0.30 2.55
C TYR A 101 4.22 1.21 2.75
N TYR A 102 5.13 1.56 3.65
CA TYR A 102 5.56 2.96 3.85
C TYR A 102 6.18 3.54 2.57
N THR A 103 7.10 2.81 1.95
CA THR A 103 7.75 3.21 0.69
C THR A 103 6.72 3.39 -0.43
N ALA A 104 5.76 2.46 -0.57
CA ALA A 104 4.68 2.60 -1.55
C ALA A 104 3.87 3.88 -1.36
N GLY A 105 3.57 4.24 -0.10
CA GLY A 105 2.85 5.46 0.23
C GLY A 105 3.65 6.74 -0.08
N ILE A 106 4.88 6.82 0.39
CA ILE A 106 5.67 8.06 0.29
C ILE A 106 6.28 8.22 -1.11
N GLU A 107 6.97 7.18 -1.61
CA GLU A 107 7.78 7.33 -2.82
C GLU A 107 7.00 7.13 -4.11
N TYR A 108 5.92 6.33 -4.09
CA TYR A 108 5.16 6.02 -5.29
C TYR A 108 3.80 6.72 -5.33
N LEU A 109 2.99 6.64 -4.25
CA LEU A 109 1.68 7.29 -4.22
C LEU A 109 1.81 8.81 -4.09
N LEU A 110 2.48 9.31 -3.03
CA LEU A 110 2.76 10.73 -2.85
C LEU A 110 3.90 11.22 -3.74
N GLY A 111 4.69 10.31 -4.29
CA GLY A 111 5.73 10.58 -5.27
C GLY A 111 6.92 11.37 -4.76
N ILE A 112 7.25 11.27 -3.47
CA ILE A 112 8.32 12.05 -2.84
C ILE A 112 9.48 11.13 -2.50
N LYS A 113 10.59 11.27 -3.21
CA LYS A 113 11.79 10.46 -3.00
C LYS A 113 13.08 11.24 -3.23
N ILE A 114 14.16 10.74 -2.65
CA ILE A 114 15.52 11.22 -2.95
C ILE A 114 16.13 10.26 -3.96
N GLU A 115 16.50 10.79 -5.11
CA GLU A 115 17.16 10.03 -6.17
C GLU A 115 18.43 10.76 -6.60
N LYS A 116 19.57 10.08 -6.51
CA LYS A 116 20.91 10.63 -6.86
C LYS A 116 21.22 11.97 -6.16
N GLY A 117 20.74 12.16 -4.94
CA GLY A 117 20.95 13.37 -4.15
C GLY A 117 19.98 14.52 -4.44
N PHE A 118 19.00 14.33 -5.29
CA PHE A 118 17.96 15.31 -5.62
C PHE A 118 16.60 14.88 -5.06
N LEU A 119 15.83 15.87 -4.59
CA LEU A 119 14.43 15.66 -4.24
C LEU A 119 13.62 15.56 -5.53
N LYS A 120 13.02 14.38 -5.74
CA LYS A 120 12.16 14.09 -6.89
C LYS A 120 10.71 14.04 -6.42
N ILE A 121 9.82 14.70 -7.19
CA ILE A 121 8.39 14.78 -6.88
C ILE A 121 7.61 14.31 -8.11
N GLU A 122 7.04 13.11 -8.04
CA GLU A 122 6.27 12.48 -9.11
C GLU A 122 5.05 11.76 -8.52
N PRO A 123 3.99 12.49 -8.12
CA PRO A 123 2.81 11.89 -7.49
C PRO A 123 1.99 11.04 -8.45
N CYS A 124 1.45 9.94 -7.94
CA CYS A 124 0.43 9.13 -8.60
C CYS A 124 -0.77 8.95 -7.67
N ILE A 125 -1.47 10.05 -7.41
CA ILE A 125 -2.57 10.15 -6.45
C ILE A 125 -3.93 9.90 -7.12
N PRO A 126 -4.99 9.59 -6.31
CA PRO A 126 -6.35 9.53 -6.80
C PRO A 126 -6.79 10.84 -7.46
N LYS A 127 -7.66 10.74 -8.45
CA LYS A 127 -8.16 11.89 -9.21
C LYS A 127 -8.95 12.88 -8.35
N ASP A 128 -9.62 12.42 -7.31
CA ASP A 128 -10.42 13.25 -6.41
C ASP A 128 -9.58 14.03 -5.38
N TRP A 129 -8.29 13.71 -5.27
CA TRP A 129 -7.37 14.47 -4.43
C TRP A 129 -6.95 15.77 -5.13
N LYS A 130 -7.54 16.88 -4.72
CA LYS A 130 -7.24 18.20 -5.30
C LYS A 130 -5.96 18.80 -4.77
N GLU A 131 -5.61 18.51 -3.54
CA GLU A 131 -4.42 19.03 -2.86
C GLU A 131 -3.97 18.07 -1.76
N TYR A 132 -2.67 17.97 -1.55
CA TYR A 132 -2.10 17.42 -0.32
C TYR A 132 -0.82 18.15 0.07
N LYS A 133 -0.44 18.05 1.35
CA LYS A 133 0.73 18.72 1.92
C LYS A 133 1.63 17.71 2.59
N VAL A 134 2.93 17.87 2.41
CA VAL A 134 3.95 17.03 3.03
C VAL A 134 5.00 17.93 3.68
N LYS A 135 5.33 17.63 4.93
CA LYS A 135 6.51 18.16 5.59
C LYS A 135 7.60 17.09 5.55
N TYR A 136 8.58 17.28 4.69
CA TYR A 136 9.64 16.32 4.44
C TYR A 136 10.96 16.82 5.00
N LYS A 137 11.56 16.05 5.91
CA LYS A 137 12.89 16.36 6.44
C LYS A 137 13.94 15.57 5.68
N TRP A 138 14.91 16.28 5.13
CA TRP A 138 16.07 15.67 4.50
C TRP A 138 17.34 16.41 4.91
N LYS A 139 18.28 15.68 5.52
CA LYS A 139 19.46 16.24 6.17
C LYS A 139 19.04 17.30 7.21
N GLU A 140 19.62 18.49 7.16
CA GLU A 140 19.33 19.61 8.05
C GLU A 140 18.16 20.49 7.57
N SER A 141 17.59 20.18 6.40
CA SER A 141 16.53 20.99 5.79
C SER A 141 15.15 20.35 5.97
N ILE A 142 14.15 21.21 6.15
CA ILE A 142 12.74 20.84 6.16
C ILE A 142 12.08 21.45 4.92
N TYR A 143 11.48 20.58 4.10
CA TYR A 143 10.74 20.96 2.92
C TYR A 143 9.24 20.93 3.22
N ASN A 144 8.55 22.06 3.08
CA ASN A 144 7.10 22.14 3.12
C ASN A 144 6.59 22.07 1.68
N ILE A 145 6.05 20.93 1.30
CA ILE A 145 5.66 20.64 -0.09
C ILE A 145 4.15 20.68 -0.16
N THR A 146 3.60 21.48 -1.06
CA THR A 146 2.17 21.48 -1.40
C THR A 146 2.02 21.05 -2.84
N ILE A 147 1.30 19.95 -3.06
CA ILE A 147 0.96 19.45 -4.38
C ILE A 147 -0.50 19.80 -4.66
N LYS A 148 -0.75 20.47 -5.77
CA LYS A 148 -2.09 20.81 -6.26
C LYS A 148 -2.36 20.04 -7.55
N ASN A 149 -3.52 19.40 -7.62
CA ASN A 149 -4.01 18.67 -8.78
C ASN A 149 -5.29 19.37 -9.30
N PRO A 150 -5.16 20.49 -10.02
CA PRO A 150 -6.32 21.31 -10.41
C PRO A 150 -7.21 20.64 -11.47
N ASP A 151 -6.62 19.81 -12.31
CA ASP A 151 -7.33 19.12 -13.39
C ASP A 151 -7.27 17.62 -13.20
N VAL A 152 -8.45 17.00 -13.15
CA VAL A 152 -8.67 15.56 -13.00
C VAL A 152 -8.23 14.83 -14.28
N LYS A 153 -6.92 14.75 -14.51
CA LYS A 153 -6.36 13.99 -15.62
C LYS A 153 -5.41 12.91 -15.13
N ASN A 154 -5.34 11.81 -15.88
CA ASN A 154 -4.53 10.64 -15.52
C ASN A 154 -3.07 11.02 -15.25
N CYS A 155 -2.40 10.28 -14.35
CA CYS A 155 -0.98 10.43 -14.00
C CYS A 155 -0.02 10.41 -15.21
N PHE A 156 -0.48 9.98 -16.38
CA PHE A 156 0.29 10.00 -17.63
C PHE A 156 0.45 11.38 -18.26
N GLU A 157 -0.38 12.38 -17.90
CA GLU A 157 -0.21 13.75 -18.38
C GLU A 157 0.64 14.56 -17.39
N LYS A 158 1.96 14.42 -17.48
CA LYS A 158 2.95 15.05 -16.60
C LYS A 158 3.00 16.59 -16.67
N GLU A 159 2.28 17.22 -17.55
CA GLU A 159 2.52 18.63 -17.91
C GLU A 159 1.87 19.67 -16.98
N LYS A 160 1.06 19.29 -15.96
CA LYS A 160 0.27 20.29 -15.21
C LYS A 160 0.31 20.23 -13.68
N SER A 161 1.17 19.43 -13.09
CA SER A 161 1.35 19.47 -11.62
C SER A 161 2.26 20.64 -11.24
N GLN A 162 1.75 21.56 -10.43
CA GLN A 162 2.55 22.66 -9.89
C GLN A 162 3.05 22.28 -8.49
N VAL A 163 4.36 22.35 -8.31
CA VAL A 163 5.02 22.13 -7.01
C VAL A 163 5.46 23.50 -6.48
N PHE A 164 5.01 23.82 -5.28
CA PHE A 164 5.45 25.01 -4.57
C PHE A 164 6.34 24.59 -3.40
N LEU A 165 7.58 25.03 -3.39
CA LEU A 165 8.50 24.91 -2.27
C LEU A 165 8.45 26.22 -1.49
N ASN A 166 8.00 26.17 -0.25
CA ASN A 166 7.95 27.32 0.67
C ASN A 166 8.95 27.12 1.80
#